data_977ac7b650b3ec7d0e8e461651237def
#
_entry.id   977ac7b650b3ec7d0e8e461651237def
#
_cell.length_a   1.000
_cell.length_b   1.000
_cell.length_c   1.000
_cell.angle_alpha   90.00
_cell.angle_beta   90.00
_cell.angle_gamma   90.00
#
_symmetry.space_group_name_H-M   'P 1'
#
loop_
_entity.id
_entity.type
_entity.pdbx_description
1 polymer ?
#
loop_
_entity_poly.entity_id
_entity_poly.type
_entity_poly.pdbx_seq_one_letter_code
_entity_poly.pdbx_strand_id
1 'polypeptide(L)'
;KEILVAIPSISDHQRTELFTKLGALPISIRTLPNISEVVSGSVDVDDIRNIEIEDLLQRKVIKPKKDLLQKNIDQKSIFITGAGGSIGSEIARQIINLNPTDLILYDSNEYALYSIEKEIKSLAKKNHFGKVNIIPVLGILDNENSIIQLLKKYSVNTVYHAAAYKHVPLVESNQVQGVR
;
A
#
# COMPACT_ATOMS: atom_id res chain seq x y z
N LYS A 1 -9.58 -5.20 27.58
CA LYS A 1 -8.54 -4.50 28.37
C LYS A 1 -7.59 -3.85 27.37
N GLU A 2 -7.13 -2.64 27.67
CA GLU A 2 -6.31 -1.82 26.80
C GLU A 2 -5.19 -1.17 27.61
N ILE A 3 -4.00 -1.01 27.01
CA ILE A 3 -2.88 -0.25 27.58
C ILE A 3 -2.62 0.96 26.70
N LEU A 4 -2.58 2.14 27.31
CA LEU A 4 -2.13 3.36 26.67
C LEU A 4 -0.69 3.69 27.12
N VAL A 5 0.24 3.71 26.15
CA VAL A 5 1.64 4.09 26.39
C VAL A 5 1.79 5.59 26.18
N ALA A 6 2.00 6.33 27.26
CA ALA A 6 2.08 7.79 27.28
C ALA A 6 3.43 8.27 27.81
N ILE A 7 4.54 7.82 27.20
CA ILE A 7 5.91 8.15 27.63
C ILE A 7 6.59 8.97 26.53
N PRO A 8 6.51 10.32 26.56
CA PRO A 8 6.99 11.16 25.46
C PRO A 8 8.52 11.22 25.33
N SER A 9 9.27 10.90 26.38
CA SER A 9 10.74 11.03 26.44
C SER A 9 11.50 9.70 26.45
N ILE A 10 10.84 8.59 26.10
CA ILE A 10 11.48 7.28 26.03
C ILE A 10 12.43 7.20 24.83
N SER A 11 13.65 6.66 25.03
CA SER A 11 14.57 6.39 23.93
C SER A 11 14.03 5.30 23.01
N ASP A 12 14.42 5.32 21.73
CA ASP A 12 13.97 4.34 20.73
C ASP A 12 14.27 2.88 21.16
N HIS A 13 15.43 2.65 21.78
CA HIS A 13 15.80 1.33 22.33
C HIS A 13 14.87 0.89 23.46
N GLN A 14 14.61 1.76 24.42
CA GLN A 14 13.71 1.45 25.55
C GLN A 14 12.27 1.27 25.09
N ARG A 15 11.86 2.02 24.05
CA ARG A 15 10.54 1.91 23.41
C ARG A 15 10.36 0.52 22.79
N THR A 16 11.34 0.05 22.03
CA THR A 16 11.32 -1.29 21.41
C THR A 16 11.27 -2.40 22.47
N GLU A 17 12.08 -2.29 23.54
CA GLU A 17 12.08 -3.24 24.62
C GLU A 17 10.72 -3.30 25.34
N LEU A 18 10.13 -2.13 25.61
CA LEU A 18 8.80 -2.02 26.22
C LEU A 18 7.73 -2.68 25.33
N PHE A 19 7.71 -2.37 24.05
CA PHE A 19 6.71 -2.92 23.12
C PHE A 19 6.89 -4.41 22.88
N THR A 20 8.12 -4.91 22.88
CA THR A 20 8.39 -6.35 22.81
C THR A 20 7.81 -7.08 24.03
N LYS A 21 8.00 -6.52 25.22
CA LYS A 21 7.42 -7.07 26.47
C LYS A 21 5.89 -7.00 26.48
N LEU A 22 5.32 -5.89 26.06
CA LEU A 22 3.87 -5.69 26.01
C LEU A 22 3.20 -6.54 24.93
N GLY A 23 3.84 -6.75 23.78
CA GLY A 23 3.33 -7.55 22.66
C GLY A 23 3.12 -9.03 22.98
N ALA A 24 3.74 -9.54 24.05
CA ALA A 24 3.49 -10.88 24.59
C ALA A 24 2.15 -11.00 25.35
N LEU A 25 1.47 -9.88 25.62
CA LEU A 25 0.23 -9.86 26.37
C LEU A 25 -0.98 -9.85 25.39
N PRO A 26 -2.08 -10.57 25.69
CA PRO A 26 -3.28 -10.62 24.86
C PRO A 26 -4.17 -9.38 25.09
N ILE A 27 -3.62 -8.19 24.89
CA ILE A 27 -4.31 -6.90 25.13
C ILE A 27 -3.95 -5.91 24.03
N SER A 28 -4.88 -5.01 23.72
CA SER A 28 -4.66 -3.93 22.77
C SER A 28 -3.72 -2.88 23.35
N ILE A 29 -2.72 -2.48 22.58
CA ILE A 29 -1.74 -1.48 22.99
C ILE A 29 -1.88 -0.27 22.08
N ARG A 30 -2.05 0.92 22.70
CA ARG A 30 -2.16 2.20 21.99
C ARG A 30 -1.05 3.14 22.47
N THR A 31 -0.63 4.04 21.61
CA THR A 31 0.40 5.04 21.90
C THR A 31 -0.10 6.44 21.58
N LEU A 32 0.39 7.43 22.34
CA LEU A 32 0.22 8.84 22.01
C LEU A 32 1.24 9.24 20.95
N PRO A 33 0.86 10.12 20.02
CA PRO A 33 1.81 10.73 19.08
C PRO A 33 2.90 11.50 19.83
N ASN A 34 4.09 11.60 19.21
CA ASN A 34 5.17 12.40 19.76
C ASN A 34 4.79 13.89 19.79
N ILE A 35 5.20 14.60 20.83
CA ILE A 35 4.95 16.07 20.97
C ILE A 35 5.48 16.82 19.74
N SER A 36 6.62 16.41 19.18
CA SER A 36 7.20 16.98 17.96
C SER A 36 6.31 16.81 16.72
N GLU A 37 5.56 15.72 16.62
CA GLU A 37 4.63 15.44 15.53
C GLU A 37 3.34 16.28 15.67
N VAL A 38 2.89 16.48 16.90
CA VAL A 38 1.76 17.35 17.22
C VAL A 38 2.11 18.81 16.94
N VAL A 39 3.26 19.28 17.39
CA VAL A 39 3.73 20.67 17.19
C VAL A 39 3.98 20.98 15.71
N SER A 40 4.41 19.98 14.91
CA SER A 40 4.58 20.16 13.46
C SER A 40 3.25 20.15 12.69
N GLY A 41 2.11 19.96 13.37
CA GLY A 41 0.78 19.85 12.74
C GLY A 41 0.59 18.61 11.88
N SER A 42 1.46 17.61 12.03
CA SER A 42 1.41 16.37 11.25
C SER A 42 0.39 15.38 11.81
N VAL A 43 0.01 15.52 13.09
CA VAL A 43 -0.89 14.60 13.82
C VAL A 43 -1.67 15.40 14.84
N ASP A 44 -2.97 15.13 14.98
CA ASP A 44 -3.82 15.75 16.01
C ASP A 44 -3.63 15.04 17.36
N VAL A 45 -3.87 15.79 18.45
CA VAL A 45 -3.77 15.25 19.83
C VAL A 45 -4.76 14.10 20.06
N ASP A 46 -5.85 14.08 19.29
CA ASP A 46 -6.88 13.03 19.36
C ASP A 46 -6.51 11.74 18.60
N ASP A 47 -5.40 11.73 17.87
CA ASP A 47 -4.92 10.55 17.12
C ASP A 47 -4.21 9.54 18.02
N ILE A 48 -4.94 9.01 19.00
CA ILE A 48 -4.49 7.82 19.75
C ILE A 48 -4.55 6.63 18.80
N ARG A 49 -3.40 6.21 18.27
CA ARG A 49 -3.29 5.14 17.29
C ARG A 49 -2.82 3.81 17.89
N ASN A 50 -3.18 2.72 17.24
CA ASN A 50 -2.56 1.43 17.51
C ASN A 50 -1.07 1.46 17.15
N ILE A 51 -0.27 0.63 17.85
CA ILE A 51 1.14 0.47 17.52
C ILE A 51 1.25 -0.11 16.12
N GLU A 52 2.01 0.54 15.26
CA GLU A 52 2.33 0.07 13.92
C GLU A 52 3.70 -0.62 13.91
N ILE A 53 3.96 -1.42 12.86
CA ILE A 53 5.23 -2.15 12.70
C ILE A 53 6.42 -1.19 12.65
N GLU A 54 6.23 0.01 12.11
CA GLU A 54 7.21 1.09 12.03
C GLU A 54 7.70 1.53 13.41
N ASP A 55 6.82 1.55 14.41
CA ASP A 55 7.16 1.88 15.80
C ASP A 55 8.12 0.85 16.42
N LEU A 56 8.07 -0.39 15.94
CA LEU A 56 8.95 -1.48 16.39
C LEU A 56 10.28 -1.52 15.62
N LEU A 57 10.29 -1.13 14.35
CA LEU A 57 11.45 -1.25 13.47
C LEU A 57 12.44 -0.09 13.57
N GLN A 58 12.14 0.95 14.35
CA GLN A 58 12.97 2.17 14.50
C GLN A 58 13.30 2.85 13.15
N ARG A 59 12.47 2.63 12.13
CA ARG A 59 12.66 3.24 10.82
C ARG A 59 11.78 4.48 10.70
N LYS A 60 12.41 5.62 10.49
CA LYS A 60 11.66 6.85 10.16
C LYS A 60 10.97 6.65 8.83
N VAL A 61 9.64 6.80 8.83
CA VAL A 61 8.85 6.79 7.59
C VAL A 61 9.32 7.96 6.71
N ILE A 62 9.83 7.65 5.53
CA ILE A 62 10.19 8.68 4.55
C ILE A 62 8.90 9.07 3.82
N LYS A 63 8.42 10.28 4.06
CA LYS A 63 7.25 10.80 3.36
C LYS A 63 7.53 10.88 1.86
N PRO A 64 6.66 10.36 1.00
CA PRO A 64 6.83 10.43 -0.44
C PRO A 64 6.80 11.89 -0.91
N LYS A 65 7.60 12.23 -1.90
CA LYS A 65 7.59 13.55 -2.54
C LYS A 65 6.34 13.66 -3.42
N LYS A 66 5.31 14.31 -2.93
CA LYS A 66 3.99 14.43 -3.60
C LYS A 66 4.10 14.96 -5.03
N ASP A 67 4.94 15.97 -5.25
CA ASP A 67 5.13 16.59 -6.57
C ASP A 67 5.65 15.58 -7.62
N LEU A 68 6.56 14.68 -7.23
CA LEU A 68 7.08 13.64 -8.12
C LEU A 68 6.04 12.58 -8.43
N LEU A 69 5.21 12.21 -7.45
CA LEU A 69 4.13 11.26 -7.65
C LEU A 69 3.05 11.85 -8.55
N GLN A 70 2.59 13.07 -8.28
CA GLN A 70 1.59 13.75 -9.08
C GLN A 70 2.01 13.87 -10.53
N LYS A 71 3.25 14.26 -10.81
CA LYS A 71 3.77 14.37 -12.18
C LYS A 71 3.57 13.11 -13.03
N ASN A 72 3.60 11.93 -12.41
CA ASN A 72 3.51 10.64 -13.09
C ASN A 72 2.11 9.99 -13.02
N ILE A 73 1.17 10.58 -12.25
CA ILE A 73 -0.13 9.96 -11.97
C ILE A 73 -1.31 10.86 -12.36
N ASP A 74 -1.21 12.16 -12.03
CA ASP A 74 -2.31 13.10 -12.25
C ASP A 74 -2.74 13.14 -13.73
N GLN A 75 -4.04 12.94 -13.98
CA GLN A 75 -4.66 12.90 -15.31
C GLN A 75 -4.02 11.87 -16.26
N LYS A 76 -3.50 10.76 -15.74
CA LYS A 76 -2.86 9.69 -16.52
C LYS A 76 -3.53 8.35 -16.36
N SER A 77 -3.30 7.48 -17.34
CA SER A 77 -3.69 6.08 -17.31
C SER A 77 -2.59 5.25 -16.65
N ILE A 78 -2.93 4.57 -15.54
CA ILE A 78 -2.01 3.85 -14.68
C ILE A 78 -2.32 2.35 -14.72
N PHE A 79 -1.29 1.53 -14.92
CA PHE A 79 -1.38 0.08 -14.93
C PHE A 79 -0.62 -0.52 -13.75
N ILE A 80 -1.29 -1.32 -12.92
CA ILE A 80 -0.69 -1.98 -11.75
C ILE A 80 -0.78 -3.48 -11.94
N THR A 81 0.36 -4.17 -11.96
CA THR A 81 0.41 -5.65 -11.94
C THR A 81 0.51 -6.15 -10.51
N GLY A 82 -0.05 -7.33 -10.23
CA GLY A 82 -0.13 -7.84 -8.86
C GLY A 82 -0.98 -6.95 -7.96
N ALA A 83 -2.03 -6.35 -8.53
CA ALA A 83 -2.85 -5.33 -7.87
C ALA A 83 -3.58 -5.85 -6.63
N GLY A 84 -3.89 -7.14 -6.57
CA GLY A 84 -4.49 -7.79 -5.40
C GLY A 84 -3.51 -8.20 -4.31
N GLY A 85 -2.19 -8.14 -4.59
CA GLY A 85 -1.14 -8.44 -3.62
C GLY A 85 -0.97 -7.32 -2.59
N SER A 86 -0.18 -7.58 -1.53
CA SER A 86 0.05 -6.62 -0.44
C SER A 86 0.63 -5.29 -0.92
N ILE A 87 1.62 -5.33 -1.83
CA ILE A 87 2.27 -4.12 -2.37
C ILE A 87 1.37 -3.46 -3.41
N GLY A 88 0.84 -4.23 -4.37
CA GLY A 88 0.02 -3.68 -5.46
C GLY A 88 -1.26 -3.03 -4.95
N SER A 89 -1.93 -3.60 -3.96
CA SER A 89 -3.12 -3.03 -3.34
C SER A 89 -2.82 -1.72 -2.62
N GLU A 90 -1.70 -1.62 -1.92
CA GLU A 90 -1.29 -0.38 -1.26
C GLU A 90 -0.93 0.71 -2.29
N ILE A 91 -0.24 0.36 -3.36
CA ILE A 91 0.01 1.29 -4.47
C ILE A 91 -1.31 1.79 -5.06
N ALA A 92 -2.31 0.91 -5.27
CA ALA A 92 -3.62 1.31 -5.79
C ALA A 92 -4.34 2.29 -4.85
N ARG A 93 -4.29 2.08 -3.51
CA ARG A 93 -4.86 2.99 -2.51
C ARG A 93 -4.21 4.38 -2.54
N GLN A 94 -2.91 4.44 -2.74
CA GLN A 94 -2.20 5.72 -2.82
C GLN A 94 -2.50 6.45 -4.14
N ILE A 95 -2.48 5.72 -5.27
CA ILE A 95 -2.69 6.29 -6.60
C ILE A 95 -4.09 6.86 -6.77
N ILE A 96 -5.14 6.22 -6.26
CA ILE A 96 -6.51 6.72 -6.40
C ILE A 96 -6.69 8.13 -5.81
N ASN A 97 -5.87 8.50 -4.83
CA ASN A 97 -5.89 9.83 -4.20
C ASN A 97 -5.14 10.91 -5.03
N LEU A 98 -4.49 10.53 -6.13
CA LEU A 98 -3.68 11.42 -6.97
C LEU A 98 -4.33 11.70 -8.33
N ASN A 99 -5.65 11.48 -8.43
CA ASN A 99 -6.49 11.85 -9.57
C ASN A 99 -6.03 11.26 -10.94
N PRO A 100 -5.82 9.93 -11.05
CA PRO A 100 -5.58 9.30 -12.35
C PRO A 100 -6.84 9.36 -13.23
N THR A 101 -6.68 9.29 -14.57
CA THR A 101 -7.81 9.13 -15.51
C THR A 101 -8.32 7.69 -15.48
N ASP A 102 -7.40 6.73 -15.65
CA ASP A 102 -7.68 5.32 -15.61
C ASP A 102 -6.77 4.63 -14.59
N LEU A 103 -7.32 3.68 -13.87
CA LEU A 103 -6.59 2.81 -12.97
C LEU A 103 -6.86 1.36 -13.34
N ILE A 104 -5.92 0.74 -14.03
CA ILE A 104 -6.00 -0.64 -14.49
C ILE A 104 -5.37 -1.53 -13.42
N LEU A 105 -6.18 -2.39 -12.83
CA LEU A 105 -5.80 -3.35 -11.79
C LEU A 105 -5.65 -4.72 -12.45
N TYR A 106 -4.41 -5.22 -12.56
CA TYR A 106 -4.11 -6.49 -13.20
C TYR A 106 -3.61 -7.50 -12.18
N ASP A 107 -4.27 -8.66 -12.10
CA ASP A 107 -3.87 -9.75 -11.21
C ASP A 107 -4.29 -11.11 -11.78
N SER A 108 -3.60 -12.16 -11.39
CA SER A 108 -3.97 -13.55 -11.70
C SER A 108 -4.92 -14.17 -10.69
N ASN A 109 -5.05 -13.59 -9.50
CA ASN A 109 -5.94 -14.05 -8.45
C ASN A 109 -7.28 -13.31 -8.52
N GLU A 110 -8.33 -14.02 -8.95
CA GLU A 110 -9.69 -13.47 -9.10
C GLU A 110 -10.22 -12.83 -7.82
N TYR A 111 -10.12 -13.54 -6.68
CA TYR A 111 -10.65 -13.05 -5.41
C TYR A 111 -9.92 -11.80 -4.92
N ALA A 112 -8.61 -11.78 -5.02
CA ALA A 112 -7.80 -10.63 -4.64
C ALA A 112 -8.09 -9.41 -5.52
N LEU A 113 -8.22 -9.63 -6.83
CA LEU A 113 -8.59 -8.60 -7.80
C LEU A 113 -9.98 -8.02 -7.52
N TYR A 114 -10.98 -8.86 -7.29
CA TYR A 114 -12.33 -8.43 -6.94
C TYR A 114 -12.34 -7.61 -5.64
N SER A 115 -11.61 -8.06 -4.63
CA SER A 115 -11.55 -7.40 -3.32
C SER A 115 -10.97 -5.99 -3.44
N ILE A 116 -9.83 -5.83 -4.13
CA ILE A 116 -9.20 -4.52 -4.30
C ILE A 116 -10.02 -3.60 -5.20
N GLU A 117 -10.64 -4.12 -6.26
CA GLU A 117 -11.55 -3.34 -7.10
C GLU A 117 -12.69 -2.72 -6.29
N LYS A 118 -13.36 -3.53 -5.49
CA LYS A 118 -14.47 -3.09 -4.62
C LYS A 118 -14.02 -2.02 -3.64
N GLU A 119 -12.86 -2.21 -3.03
CA GLU A 119 -12.27 -1.27 -2.08
C GLU A 119 -11.96 0.07 -2.77
N ILE A 120 -11.24 0.05 -3.91
CA ILE A 120 -10.84 1.27 -4.63
C ILE A 120 -12.07 2.02 -5.15
N LYS A 121 -13.11 1.33 -5.65
CA LYS A 121 -14.38 1.95 -6.02
C LYS A 121 -15.07 2.65 -4.84
N SER A 122 -15.00 2.06 -3.65
CA SER A 122 -15.54 2.67 -2.43
C SER A 122 -14.76 3.93 -2.03
N LEU A 123 -13.43 3.87 -2.08
CA LEU A 123 -12.55 5.02 -1.79
C LEU A 123 -12.78 6.17 -2.78
N ALA A 124 -12.87 5.87 -4.07
CA ALA A 124 -13.15 6.88 -5.10
C ALA A 124 -14.47 7.61 -4.87
N LYS A 125 -15.52 6.89 -4.46
CA LYS A 125 -16.82 7.49 -4.12
C LYS A 125 -16.75 8.37 -2.87
N LYS A 126 -16.05 7.92 -1.83
CA LYS A 126 -15.95 8.64 -0.56
C LYS A 126 -15.20 9.97 -0.69
N ASN A 127 -14.14 10.00 -1.49
CA ASN A 127 -13.25 11.15 -1.60
C ASN A 127 -13.66 12.16 -2.68
N HIS A 128 -14.81 11.99 -3.36
CA HIS A 128 -15.32 12.85 -4.42
C HIS A 128 -14.27 13.14 -5.52
N PHE A 129 -13.28 12.26 -5.69
CA PHE A 129 -12.39 12.33 -6.85
C PHE A 129 -13.23 12.13 -8.10
N GLY A 130 -12.97 12.94 -9.13
CA GLY A 130 -13.68 12.92 -10.39
C GLY A 130 -13.86 11.49 -10.96
N LYS A 131 -14.46 11.33 -12.10
CA LYS A 131 -14.73 10.02 -12.71
C LYS A 131 -13.43 9.28 -13.07
N VAL A 132 -12.76 8.69 -12.05
CA VAL A 132 -11.66 7.76 -12.31
C VAL A 132 -12.26 6.46 -12.83
N ASN A 133 -11.80 6.01 -13.98
CA ASN A 133 -12.21 4.74 -14.56
C ASN A 133 -11.37 3.60 -13.93
N ILE A 134 -12.00 2.75 -13.12
CA ILE A 134 -11.34 1.62 -12.43
C ILE A 134 -11.62 0.36 -13.24
N ILE A 135 -10.56 -0.26 -13.78
CA ILE A 135 -10.63 -1.35 -14.74
C ILE A 135 -9.93 -2.58 -14.16
N PRO A 136 -10.66 -3.56 -13.66
CA PRO A 136 -10.07 -4.85 -13.27
C PRO A 136 -9.78 -5.69 -14.51
N VAL A 137 -8.61 -6.29 -14.57
CA VAL A 137 -8.19 -7.20 -15.64
C VAL A 137 -7.59 -8.46 -15.02
N LEU A 138 -8.28 -9.57 -15.20
CA LEU A 138 -7.78 -10.88 -14.76
C LEU A 138 -6.84 -11.47 -15.80
N GLY A 139 -5.63 -11.84 -15.41
CA GLY A 139 -4.65 -12.43 -16.31
C GLY A 139 -3.32 -12.76 -15.67
N ILE A 140 -2.48 -13.49 -16.42
CA ILE A 140 -1.12 -13.86 -16.05
C ILE A 140 -0.13 -13.13 -16.95
N LEU A 141 1.06 -12.82 -16.44
CA LEU A 141 2.06 -12.00 -17.15
C LEU A 141 2.91 -12.76 -18.17
N ASP A 142 2.57 -14.01 -18.49
CA ASP A 142 3.31 -14.87 -19.43
C ASP A 142 3.01 -14.59 -20.91
N ASN A 143 2.02 -13.76 -21.20
CA ASN A 143 1.60 -13.42 -22.58
C ASN A 143 1.92 -11.97 -22.93
N GLU A 144 3.09 -11.75 -23.52
CA GLU A 144 3.56 -10.43 -23.94
C GLU A 144 2.56 -9.70 -24.86
N ASN A 145 2.00 -10.40 -25.85
CA ASN A 145 1.06 -9.79 -26.81
C ASN A 145 -0.20 -9.27 -26.09
N SER A 146 -0.72 -10.01 -25.14
CA SER A 146 -1.89 -9.57 -24.37
C SER A 146 -1.59 -8.31 -23.54
N ILE A 147 -0.42 -8.25 -22.93
CA ILE A 147 0.01 -7.07 -22.17
C ILE A 147 0.19 -5.87 -23.09
N ILE A 148 0.87 -6.03 -24.23
CA ILE A 148 1.04 -4.96 -25.22
C ILE A 148 -0.33 -4.42 -25.70
N GLN A 149 -1.28 -5.30 -25.98
CA GLN A 149 -2.63 -4.90 -26.39
C GLN A 149 -3.35 -4.11 -25.28
N LEU A 150 -3.24 -4.52 -24.01
CA LEU A 150 -3.82 -3.80 -22.88
C LEU A 150 -3.18 -2.41 -22.72
N LEU A 151 -1.85 -2.32 -22.76
CA LEU A 151 -1.13 -1.05 -22.66
C LEU A 151 -1.55 -0.07 -23.77
N LYS A 152 -1.69 -0.56 -25.00
CA LYS A 152 -2.17 0.23 -26.13
C LYS A 152 -3.64 0.62 -26.00
N LYS A 153 -4.51 -0.33 -25.66
CA LYS A 153 -5.96 -0.12 -25.53
C LYS A 153 -6.31 0.99 -24.55
N TYR A 154 -5.61 1.05 -23.43
CA TYR A 154 -5.85 2.04 -22.37
C TYR A 154 -4.86 3.20 -22.40
N SER A 155 -4.03 3.30 -23.46
CA SER A 155 -3.02 4.38 -23.60
C SER A 155 -2.20 4.59 -22.32
N VAL A 156 -1.73 3.49 -21.72
CA VAL A 156 -1.06 3.50 -20.42
C VAL A 156 0.16 4.41 -20.42
N ASN A 157 0.22 5.32 -19.46
CA ASN A 157 1.32 6.26 -19.28
C ASN A 157 2.35 5.78 -18.25
N THR A 158 1.90 5.11 -17.20
CA THR A 158 2.76 4.66 -16.10
C THR A 158 2.41 3.24 -15.69
N VAL A 159 3.43 2.40 -15.50
CA VAL A 159 3.29 1.01 -15.04
C VAL A 159 3.94 0.86 -13.68
N TYR A 160 3.19 0.31 -12.74
CA TYR A 160 3.69 -0.18 -11.45
C TYR A 160 3.69 -1.70 -11.46
N HIS A 161 4.87 -2.29 -11.50
CA HIS A 161 5.03 -3.74 -11.55
C HIS A 161 5.28 -4.29 -10.14
N ALA A 162 4.22 -4.83 -9.50
CA ALA A 162 4.26 -5.41 -8.16
C ALA A 162 3.99 -6.93 -8.16
N ALA A 163 3.80 -7.54 -9.33
CA ALA A 163 3.64 -8.98 -9.45
C ALA A 163 5.01 -9.67 -9.38
N ALA A 164 5.18 -10.59 -8.44
CA ALA A 164 6.36 -11.43 -8.33
C ALA A 164 6.06 -12.67 -7.50
N TYR A 165 6.79 -13.76 -7.76
CA TYR A 165 6.85 -14.87 -6.82
C TYR A 165 7.69 -14.49 -5.61
N LYS A 166 7.12 -14.65 -4.40
CA LYS A 166 7.70 -14.10 -3.17
C LYS A 166 8.41 -15.16 -2.31
N HIS A 167 7.93 -16.42 -2.35
CA HIS A 167 8.40 -17.47 -1.48
C HIS A 167 9.60 -18.17 -2.08
N VAL A 168 10.81 -17.75 -1.70
CA VAL A 168 12.09 -18.28 -2.20
C VAL A 168 12.15 -19.81 -2.21
N PRO A 169 11.79 -20.56 -1.14
CA PRO A 169 11.84 -22.03 -1.17
C PRO A 169 10.92 -22.66 -2.22
N LEU A 170 9.76 -22.03 -2.50
CA LEU A 170 8.85 -22.49 -3.56
C LEU A 170 9.42 -22.22 -4.95
N VAL A 171 10.07 -21.07 -5.13
CA VAL A 171 10.71 -20.72 -6.41
C VAL A 171 11.90 -21.63 -6.68
N GLU A 172 12.72 -21.91 -5.67
CA GLU A 172 13.84 -22.86 -5.78
C GLU A 172 13.39 -24.27 -6.15
N SER A 173 12.24 -24.72 -5.65
CA SER A 173 11.65 -26.02 -5.98
C SER A 173 10.95 -26.02 -7.35
N ASN A 174 10.67 -24.85 -7.94
CA ASN A 174 9.95 -24.66 -9.20
C ASN A 174 10.67 -23.67 -10.13
N GLN A 175 11.94 -23.92 -10.41
CA GLN A 175 12.86 -23.00 -11.08
C GLN A 175 12.34 -22.49 -12.44
N VAL A 176 11.70 -23.36 -13.23
CA VAL A 176 11.13 -22.99 -14.54
C VAL A 176 10.07 -21.90 -14.41
N GLN A 177 9.26 -21.94 -13.35
CA GLN A 177 8.25 -20.92 -13.09
C GLN A 177 8.86 -19.63 -12.54
N GLY A 178 9.99 -19.73 -11.83
CA GLY A 178 10.70 -18.56 -11.30
C GLY A 178 11.46 -17.76 -12.35
N VAL A 179 11.72 -18.33 -13.54
CA VAL A 179 12.44 -17.68 -14.65
C VAL A 179 11.47 -17.11 -15.71
N ARG A 180 10.22 -17.55 -15.72
CA ARG A 180 9.15 -17.01 -16.58
C ARG A 180 8.59 -15.73 -16.02
#